data_a3c4f52498c154b0c54e3f6e705942ce
#
_entry.id   a3c4f52498c154b0c54e3f6e705942ce
#
_cell.length_a   1.000
_cell.length_b   1.000
_cell.length_c   1.000
_cell.angle_alpha   90.00
_cell.angle_beta   90.00
_cell.angle_gamma   90.00
#
_symmetry.space_group_name_H-M   'P 1'
#
loop_
_entity.id
_entity.type
_entity.pdbx_description
1 polymer ?
#
loop_
_entity_poly.entity_id
_entity_poly.type
_entity_poly.pdbx_seq_one_letter_code
_entity_poly.pdbx_strand_id
1 'polypeptide(L)'
;MRKLSSYVLWIFISIITIPYAQQNTVVDGSTLFGDLTARQIGPALMSGRVNDLEIHPSNHKIIYLGAAGGGVWKSNDGGATFNPIFDDYIQSIGTVKLDPNDPDKTIYVGTGETWTRNSVSYGNGHYKTTEGGSNWKKIGLENSEPLV
;
A
#
# COMPACT_ATOMS: atom_id res chain seq x y z
N MET A 1 68.33 -5.73 -35.68
CA MET A 1 67.12 -4.85 -35.81
C MET A 1 65.83 -5.61 -36.18
N ARG A 2 65.71 -6.89 -35.94
CA ARG A 2 64.49 -7.67 -36.33
C ARG A 2 63.59 -8.11 -35.16
N LYS A 3 64.01 -7.91 -33.92
CA LYS A 3 63.23 -8.36 -32.73
C LYS A 3 62.30 -7.30 -32.13
N LEU A 4 62.48 -6.04 -32.46
CA LEU A 4 61.65 -4.98 -31.92
C LEU A 4 60.25 -4.90 -32.56
N SER A 5 60.15 -5.32 -33.83
CA SER A 5 58.90 -5.32 -34.59
C SER A 5 57.86 -6.34 -34.09
N SER A 6 58.33 -7.45 -33.50
CA SER A 6 57.44 -8.52 -33.03
C SER A 6 56.72 -8.17 -31.72
N TYR A 7 57.36 -7.40 -30.86
CA TYR A 7 56.75 -6.99 -29.58
C TYR A 7 55.74 -5.86 -29.75
N VAL A 8 55.93 -5.01 -30.70
CA VAL A 8 54.99 -3.91 -31.01
C VAL A 8 53.66 -4.48 -31.55
N LEU A 9 53.72 -5.59 -32.32
CA LEU A 9 52.52 -6.25 -32.83
C LEU A 9 51.68 -6.92 -31.71
N TRP A 10 52.34 -7.45 -30.69
CA TRP A 10 51.65 -8.05 -29.55
C TRP A 10 50.99 -7.03 -28.61
N ILE A 11 51.56 -5.83 -28.51
CA ILE A 11 50.96 -4.73 -27.68
C ILE A 11 49.70 -4.19 -28.34
N PHE A 12 49.63 -4.19 -29.69
CA PHE A 12 48.43 -3.74 -30.38
C PHE A 12 47.26 -4.73 -30.32
N ILE A 13 47.52 -6.03 -30.17
CA ILE A 13 46.46 -7.05 -30.10
C ILE A 13 45.82 -7.10 -28.69
N SER A 14 46.53 -6.70 -27.63
CA SER A 14 46.01 -6.72 -26.29
C SER A 14 45.12 -5.51 -25.94
N ILE A 15 44.97 -4.52 -26.81
CA ILE A 15 44.16 -3.33 -26.59
C ILE A 15 42.73 -3.46 -27.17
N ILE A 16 42.44 -4.52 -27.93
CA ILE A 16 41.13 -4.68 -28.61
C ILE A 16 40.14 -5.59 -27.83
N THR A 17 40.46 -6.00 -26.65
CA THR A 17 39.43 -6.56 -25.77
C THR A 17 38.78 -5.45 -24.97
N ILE A 18 37.97 -4.61 -25.63
CA ILE A 18 37.00 -3.80 -24.95
C ILE A 18 36.00 -4.81 -24.36
N PRO A 19 35.87 -4.89 -23.04
CA PRO A 19 34.75 -5.66 -22.49
C PRO A 19 33.50 -4.97 -23.00
N TYR A 20 32.72 -5.67 -23.81
CA TYR A 20 31.32 -5.30 -24.01
C TYR A 20 30.66 -5.36 -22.62
N ALA A 21 30.71 -4.24 -21.93
CA ALA A 21 29.87 -4.05 -20.77
C ALA A 21 28.45 -4.28 -21.29
N GLN A 22 27.84 -5.32 -20.80
CA GLN A 22 26.45 -5.62 -21.05
C GLN A 22 25.68 -4.38 -20.63
N GLN A 23 25.32 -3.54 -21.58
CA GLN A 23 24.38 -2.47 -21.34
C GLN A 23 23.09 -3.17 -20.91
N ASN A 24 22.84 -3.18 -19.60
CA ASN A 24 21.51 -3.41 -19.10
C ASN A 24 20.65 -2.26 -19.63
N THR A 25 20.12 -2.42 -20.81
CA THR A 25 19.05 -1.58 -21.29
C THR A 25 17.90 -1.82 -20.35
N VAL A 26 17.71 -0.90 -19.42
CA VAL A 26 16.44 -0.83 -18.71
C VAL A 26 15.40 -0.63 -19.79
N VAL A 27 14.69 -1.70 -20.10
CA VAL A 27 13.60 -1.63 -21.08
C VAL A 27 12.52 -0.81 -20.40
N ASP A 28 12.35 0.41 -20.85
CA ASP A 28 11.28 1.27 -20.39
C ASP A 28 9.94 0.59 -20.71
N GLY A 29 9.07 0.47 -19.70
CA GLY A 29 7.77 -0.15 -19.87
C GLY A 29 6.96 0.46 -21.02
N SER A 30 7.15 1.73 -21.32
CA SER A 30 6.50 2.43 -22.43
C SER A 30 6.86 1.84 -23.80
N THR A 31 8.10 1.33 -23.97
CA THR A 31 8.54 0.69 -25.22
C THR A 31 8.00 -0.71 -25.40
N LEU A 32 7.68 -1.41 -24.31
CA LEU A 32 7.11 -2.76 -24.36
C LEU A 32 5.58 -2.75 -24.42
N PHE A 33 4.95 -1.83 -23.73
CA PHE A 33 3.51 -1.84 -23.52
C PHE A 33 2.79 -0.66 -24.18
N GLY A 34 3.54 0.24 -24.84
CA GLY A 34 2.98 1.45 -25.48
C GLY A 34 2.31 2.37 -24.44
N ASP A 35 1.20 2.97 -24.82
CA ASP A 35 0.44 3.88 -23.97
C ASP A 35 -0.49 3.18 -22.96
N LEU A 36 -0.22 1.92 -22.62
CA LEU A 36 -0.98 1.21 -21.60
C LEU A 36 -0.76 1.86 -20.24
N THR A 37 -1.76 2.57 -19.76
CA THR A 37 -1.77 3.12 -18.42
C THR A 37 -2.26 2.07 -17.43
N ALA A 38 -1.50 1.86 -16.37
CA ALA A 38 -1.95 1.02 -15.28
C ALA A 38 -3.19 1.65 -14.64
N ARG A 39 -4.29 0.89 -14.56
CA ARG A 39 -5.49 1.27 -13.82
C ARG A 39 -5.43 0.61 -12.45
N GLN A 40 -5.52 1.40 -11.41
CA GLN A 40 -5.72 0.85 -10.08
C GLN A 40 -7.08 0.14 -10.03
N ILE A 41 -7.05 -1.15 -9.76
CA ILE A 41 -8.27 -2.00 -9.66
C ILE A 41 -8.64 -2.27 -8.20
N GLY A 42 -8.07 -1.53 -7.28
CA GLY A 42 -8.20 -1.69 -5.84
C GLY A 42 -6.91 -2.20 -5.21
N PRO A 43 -6.83 -2.24 -3.89
CA PRO A 43 -5.69 -2.83 -3.22
C PRO A 43 -5.62 -4.30 -3.59
N ALA A 44 -4.60 -4.67 -4.34
CA ALA A 44 -4.25 -6.06 -4.64
C ALA A 44 -3.60 -6.76 -3.43
N LEU A 45 -3.76 -6.19 -2.27
CA LEU A 45 -3.38 -6.84 -1.03
C LEU A 45 -4.35 -7.99 -0.79
N MET A 46 -3.81 -9.06 -0.27
CA MET A 46 -4.60 -10.21 0.18
C MET A 46 -5.67 -9.67 1.11
N SER A 47 -6.79 -9.36 0.50
CA SER A 47 -7.92 -8.71 1.09
C SER A 47 -8.26 -9.43 2.37
N GLY A 48 -7.99 -8.81 3.46
CA GLY A 48 -8.41 -9.33 4.73
C GLY A 48 -9.92 -9.51 4.69
N ARG A 49 -10.37 -10.42 5.49
CA ARG A 49 -11.79 -10.53 5.82
C ARG A 49 -12.28 -9.18 6.35
N VAL A 50 -13.54 -8.90 6.18
CA VAL A 50 -14.20 -7.79 6.85
C VAL A 50 -14.17 -8.05 8.35
N ASN A 51 -13.50 -7.18 9.08
CA ASN A 51 -13.41 -7.25 10.55
C ASN A 51 -14.51 -6.47 11.22
N ASP A 52 -14.86 -5.32 10.66
CA ASP A 52 -15.87 -4.45 11.23
C ASP A 52 -16.65 -3.73 10.13
N LEU A 53 -17.90 -3.44 10.41
CA LEU A 53 -18.80 -2.72 9.53
C LEU A 53 -19.59 -1.73 10.38
N GLU A 54 -19.53 -0.46 9.99
CA GLU A 54 -20.22 0.62 10.66
C GLU A 54 -21.13 1.34 9.68
N ILE A 55 -22.38 1.55 10.08
CA ILE A 55 -23.39 2.20 9.25
C ILE A 55 -23.77 3.53 9.90
N HIS A 56 -23.84 4.59 9.11
CA HIS A 56 -24.22 5.89 9.58
C HIS A 56 -25.67 5.88 10.13
N PRO A 57 -25.91 6.37 11.37
CA PRO A 57 -27.18 6.19 12.06
C PRO A 57 -28.39 6.86 11.38
N SER A 58 -28.16 7.99 10.70
CA SER A 58 -29.22 8.75 10.04
C SER A 58 -29.24 8.57 8.51
N ASN A 59 -28.18 8.07 7.92
CA ASN A 59 -28.08 7.87 6.46
C ASN A 59 -27.47 6.50 6.15
N HIS A 60 -28.29 5.49 6.06
CA HIS A 60 -27.84 4.09 5.83
C HIS A 60 -27.15 3.85 4.48
N LYS A 61 -27.09 4.86 3.60
CA LYS A 61 -26.26 4.77 2.38
C LYS A 61 -24.78 4.96 2.66
N ILE A 62 -24.44 5.57 3.79
CA ILE A 62 -23.05 5.73 4.22
C ILE A 62 -22.67 4.53 5.07
N ILE A 63 -21.71 3.75 4.56
CA ILE A 63 -21.21 2.53 5.18
C ILE A 63 -19.69 2.60 5.22
N TYR A 64 -19.13 2.27 6.37
CA TYR A 64 -17.69 2.12 6.55
C TYR A 64 -17.37 0.65 6.78
N LEU A 65 -16.28 0.19 6.20
CA LEU A 65 -15.83 -1.19 6.27
C LEU A 65 -14.35 -1.21 6.64
N GLY A 66 -14.01 -1.93 7.70
CA GLY A 66 -12.65 -2.20 8.13
C GLY A 66 -12.22 -3.61 7.72
N ALA A 67 -11.16 -3.71 6.93
CA ALA A 67 -10.62 -4.98 6.47
C ALA A 67 -9.33 -5.34 7.21
N ALA A 68 -9.18 -6.61 7.59
CA ALA A 68 -8.04 -7.11 8.36
C ALA A 68 -6.67 -6.99 7.68
N GLY A 69 -6.62 -6.67 6.42
CA GLY A 69 -5.39 -6.44 5.66
C GLY A 69 -5.66 -5.61 4.41
N GLY A 70 -6.76 -4.86 4.40
CA GLY A 70 -7.17 -4.07 3.24
C GLY A 70 -7.62 -2.65 3.58
N GLY A 71 -7.27 -2.12 4.76
CA GLY A 71 -7.56 -0.75 5.12
C GLY A 71 -9.02 -0.46 5.45
N VAL A 72 -9.38 0.82 5.39
CA VAL A 72 -10.74 1.30 5.63
C VAL A 72 -11.37 1.79 4.33
N TRP A 73 -12.60 1.37 4.11
CA TRP A 73 -13.38 1.69 2.92
C TRP A 73 -14.66 2.41 3.28
N LYS A 74 -15.09 3.33 2.42
CA LYS A 74 -16.33 4.07 2.58
C LYS A 74 -17.22 3.89 1.36
N SER A 75 -18.48 3.57 1.60
CA SER A 75 -19.56 3.66 0.62
C SER A 75 -20.42 4.88 0.90
N ASN A 76 -20.95 5.50 -0.16
CA ASN A 76 -21.95 6.57 -0.07
C ASN A 76 -23.26 6.20 -0.79
N ASP A 77 -23.36 4.98 -1.30
CA ASP A 77 -24.47 4.49 -2.15
C ASP A 77 -25.13 3.21 -1.64
N GLY A 78 -24.96 2.92 -0.35
CA GLY A 78 -25.55 1.74 0.27
C GLY A 78 -24.80 0.44 -0.01
N GLY A 79 -23.48 0.55 -0.28
CA GLY A 79 -22.61 -0.61 -0.50
C GLY A 79 -22.46 -1.03 -1.97
N ALA A 80 -23.02 -0.26 -2.91
CA ALA A 80 -22.87 -0.56 -4.33
C ALA A 80 -21.41 -0.29 -4.80
N THR A 81 -20.80 0.78 -4.28
CA THR A 81 -19.39 1.07 -4.49
C THR A 81 -18.68 1.41 -3.19
N PHE A 82 -17.39 1.09 -3.10
CA PHE A 82 -16.54 1.42 -1.97
C PHE A 82 -15.27 2.12 -2.45
N ASN A 83 -14.90 3.19 -1.75
CA ASN A 83 -13.68 3.95 -1.99
C ASN A 83 -12.77 3.82 -0.76
N PRO A 84 -11.46 3.60 -0.96
CA PRO A 84 -10.53 3.55 0.16
C PRO A 84 -10.35 4.95 0.74
N ILE A 85 -10.24 5.02 2.06
CA ILE A 85 -10.06 6.30 2.79
C ILE A 85 -8.91 6.25 3.79
N PHE A 86 -8.08 5.19 3.78
CA PHE A 86 -7.01 4.96 4.75
C PHE A 86 -5.72 4.40 4.13
N ASP A 87 -5.51 4.58 2.82
CA ASP A 87 -4.43 3.93 2.06
C ASP A 87 -3.02 4.38 2.47
N ASP A 88 -2.87 5.60 2.98
CA ASP A 88 -1.57 6.14 3.42
C ASP A 88 -1.12 5.60 4.80
N TYR A 89 -1.92 4.74 5.42
CA TYR A 89 -1.70 4.24 6.77
C TYR A 89 -1.60 2.71 6.80
N ILE A 90 -1.44 2.15 7.99
CA ILE A 90 -1.37 0.70 8.16
C ILE A 90 -2.69 0.04 7.77
N GLN A 91 -2.59 -1.00 6.93
CA GLN A 91 -3.76 -1.63 6.31
C GLN A 91 -4.46 -2.68 7.18
N SER A 92 -3.87 -3.04 8.32
CA SER A 92 -4.46 -3.98 9.26
C SER A 92 -5.47 -3.25 10.14
N ILE A 93 -6.75 -3.49 9.93
CA ILE A 93 -7.84 -2.82 10.67
C ILE A 93 -8.55 -3.81 11.57
N GLY A 94 -8.63 -3.45 12.85
CA GLY A 94 -9.40 -4.18 13.86
C GLY A 94 -10.82 -3.69 14.00
N THR A 95 -11.01 -2.37 14.01
CA THR A 95 -12.34 -1.76 14.21
C THR A 95 -12.45 -0.39 13.55
N VAL A 96 -13.66 -0.03 13.17
CA VAL A 96 -14.05 1.30 12.69
C VAL A 96 -15.28 1.73 13.46
N LYS A 97 -15.31 2.98 14.00
CA LYS A 97 -16.46 3.50 14.73
C LYS A 97 -16.72 4.97 14.40
N LEU A 98 -17.99 5.30 14.25
CA LEU A 98 -18.45 6.67 14.13
C LEU A 98 -18.65 7.29 15.50
N ASP A 99 -18.36 8.60 15.62
CA ASP A 99 -18.72 9.34 16.81
C ASP A 99 -20.24 9.57 16.83
N PRO A 100 -20.96 9.12 17.85
CA PRO A 100 -22.42 9.29 17.90
C PRO A 100 -22.87 10.76 17.93
N ASN A 101 -22.00 11.68 18.34
CA ASN A 101 -22.32 13.12 18.40
C ASN A 101 -22.00 13.85 17.09
N ASP A 102 -21.10 13.28 16.25
CA ASP A 102 -20.72 13.86 14.95
C ASP A 102 -20.40 12.74 13.95
N PRO A 103 -21.37 11.93 13.57
CA PRO A 103 -21.16 10.75 12.72
C PRO A 103 -20.80 11.10 11.27
N ASP A 104 -21.09 12.33 10.83
CA ASP A 104 -20.75 12.80 9.48
C ASP A 104 -19.25 13.01 9.27
N LYS A 105 -18.53 13.41 10.32
CA LYS A 105 -17.15 13.87 10.21
C LYS A 105 -16.18 13.08 11.07
N THR A 106 -16.61 12.67 12.25
CA THR A 106 -15.72 12.07 13.23
C THR A 106 -15.77 10.54 13.19
N ILE A 107 -14.63 9.95 12.82
CA ILE A 107 -14.46 8.50 12.71
C ILE A 107 -13.21 8.09 13.48
N TYR A 108 -13.31 6.96 14.17
CA TYR A 108 -12.21 6.31 14.86
C TYR A 108 -11.86 5.01 14.19
N VAL A 109 -10.56 4.72 14.09
CA VAL A 109 -10.02 3.47 13.54
C VAL A 109 -9.03 2.88 14.53
N GLY A 110 -9.26 1.64 14.91
CA GLY A 110 -8.31 0.83 15.64
C GLY A 110 -7.58 -0.10 14.69
N THR A 111 -6.25 -0.01 14.67
CA THR A 111 -5.41 -0.84 13.81
C THR A 111 -4.97 -2.13 14.50
N GLY A 112 -4.66 -3.15 13.72
CA GLY A 112 -4.30 -4.49 14.19
C GLY A 112 -5.47 -5.48 14.08
N GLU A 113 -5.15 -6.75 13.84
CA GLU A 113 -6.18 -7.78 13.77
C GLU A 113 -6.68 -8.17 15.16
N THR A 114 -7.99 -8.23 15.36
CA THR A 114 -8.62 -8.62 16.62
C THR A 114 -8.84 -10.13 16.77
N TRP A 115 -8.77 -10.87 15.67
CA TRP A 115 -9.00 -12.30 15.66
C TRP A 115 -7.69 -13.06 15.58
N THR A 116 -7.38 -13.80 16.65
CA THR A 116 -6.17 -14.64 16.71
C THR A 116 -6.25 -15.79 15.69
N ARG A 117 -5.20 -15.95 14.91
CA ARG A 117 -4.99 -17.05 13.96
C ARG A 117 -3.50 -17.25 13.68
N ASN A 118 -3.15 -18.14 12.75
CA ASN A 118 -1.75 -18.51 12.45
C ASN A 118 -0.88 -17.34 11.96
N SER A 119 -1.49 -16.30 11.38
CA SER A 119 -0.82 -15.07 10.98
C SER A 119 -1.71 -13.90 11.38
N VAL A 120 -1.21 -13.04 12.27
CA VAL A 120 -1.89 -11.83 12.74
C VAL A 120 -1.06 -10.64 12.34
N SER A 121 -1.68 -9.67 11.70
CA SER A 121 -1.03 -8.42 11.33
C SER A 121 -1.09 -7.44 12.48
N TYR A 122 0.05 -6.83 12.76
CA TYR A 122 0.21 -5.87 13.85
C TYR A 122 -0.54 -4.57 13.54
N GLY A 123 -1.01 -3.93 14.61
CA GLY A 123 -1.46 -2.56 14.58
C GLY A 123 -0.33 -1.60 14.95
N ASN A 124 -0.58 -0.31 14.79
CA ASN A 124 0.32 0.74 15.25
C ASN A 124 -0.41 1.84 16.02
N GLY A 125 -1.61 1.54 16.51
CA GLY A 125 -2.37 2.43 17.36
C GLY A 125 -3.75 2.80 16.84
N HIS A 126 -4.30 3.85 17.44
CA HIS A 126 -5.62 4.38 17.12
C HIS A 126 -5.52 5.66 16.31
N TYR A 127 -6.41 5.80 15.33
CA TYR A 127 -6.52 6.96 14.47
C TYR A 127 -7.89 7.60 14.60
N LYS A 128 -7.93 8.91 14.40
CA LYS A 128 -9.15 9.71 14.38
C LYS A 128 -9.11 10.65 13.18
N THR A 129 -10.23 10.77 12.51
CA THR A 129 -10.51 11.88 11.60
C THR A 129 -11.64 12.74 12.16
N THR A 130 -11.66 14.02 11.81
CA THR A 130 -12.76 14.95 12.00
C THR A 130 -13.20 15.55 10.66
N GLU A 131 -12.81 14.91 9.57
CA GLU A 131 -13.01 15.38 8.21
C GLU A 131 -13.61 14.29 7.30
N GLY A 132 -14.35 13.35 7.90
CA GLY A 132 -15.04 12.30 7.17
C GLY A 132 -14.14 11.29 6.46
N GLY A 133 -12.86 11.18 6.90
CA GLY A 133 -11.88 10.27 6.34
C GLY A 133 -10.85 10.91 5.41
N SER A 134 -10.88 12.23 5.21
CA SER A 134 -9.92 12.90 4.32
C SER A 134 -8.52 13.01 4.91
N ASN A 135 -8.40 13.26 6.21
CA ASN A 135 -7.15 13.30 6.93
C ASN A 135 -7.28 12.56 8.26
N TRP A 136 -6.21 11.90 8.68
CA TRP A 136 -6.20 11.11 9.89
C TRP A 136 -5.08 11.53 10.84
N LYS A 137 -5.40 11.53 12.12
CA LYS A 137 -4.44 11.81 13.18
C LYS A 137 -4.34 10.59 14.09
N LYS A 138 -3.13 10.14 14.36
CA LYS A 138 -2.87 9.13 15.37
C LYS A 138 -3.13 9.71 16.77
N ILE A 139 -3.93 9.05 17.59
CA ILE A 139 -4.39 9.57 18.87
C ILE A 139 -3.94 8.75 20.08
N GLY A 140 -3.24 7.66 19.89
CA GLY A 140 -2.68 6.84 20.97
C GLY A 140 -2.30 5.44 20.60
N LEU A 141 -1.85 4.69 21.62
CA LEU A 141 -1.39 3.30 21.55
C LEU A 141 -0.27 3.11 20.51
N GLU A 142 0.73 4.00 20.53
CA GLU A 142 1.84 4.02 19.56
C GLU A 142 2.67 2.74 19.54
N ASN A 143 2.73 2.05 20.68
CA ASN A 143 3.46 0.79 20.87
C ASN A 143 2.49 -0.37 21.15
N SER A 144 1.31 -0.35 20.55
CA SER A 144 0.38 -1.47 20.70
C SER A 144 0.90 -2.66 19.91
N GLU A 145 1.44 -3.63 20.63
CA GLU A 145 1.58 -4.98 20.11
C GLU A 145 0.19 -5.61 19.93
N PRO A 146 0.06 -6.64 19.07
CA PRO A 146 -1.22 -7.33 18.97
C PRO A 146 -1.61 -7.81 20.37
N LEU A 147 -2.82 -7.49 20.76
CA LEU A 147 -3.41 -8.07 21.95
C LEU A 147 -3.57 -9.57 21.68
N VAL A 148 -2.65 -10.35 22.21
CA VAL A 148 -2.71 -11.81 22.22
C VAL A 148 -3.64 -12.25 23.36
#